data_b4d6bea2dd539447f549081f92130332
#
_entry.id   b4d6bea2dd539447f549081f92130332
#
_cell.length_a   1.000
_cell.length_b   1.000
_cell.length_c   1.000
_cell.angle_alpha   90.00
_cell.angle_beta   90.00
_cell.angle_gamma   90.00
#
_symmetry.space_group_name_H-M   'P 1'
#
loop_
_entity.id
_entity.type
_entity.pdbx_description
1 polymer ?
#
loop_
_entity_poly.entity_id
_entity_poly.type
_entity_poly.pdbx_seq_one_letter_code
_entity_poly.pdbx_strand_id
1 'polypeptide(L)'
;MNRGELYRVARPSAHDPRRYRVFVVVSRQVLIDSRFSSVICAPVYTAYNGLATQVPVGPDEGLKHNSSIHCDELVSLAKSMLTNYIGTLPSEKMRLLNQALYIALDIPA
;
A
#
# COMPACT_ATOMS: atom_id res chain seq x y z
N MET A 1 14.02 -0.07 1.72
CA MET A 1 12.56 -0.28 1.50
C MET A 1 12.25 -1.76 1.59
N ASN A 2 11.21 -2.10 2.32
CA ASN A 2 10.78 -3.49 2.49
C ASN A 2 9.32 -3.66 2.08
N ARG A 3 8.99 -4.84 1.59
CA ARG A 3 7.61 -5.20 1.27
C ARG A 3 6.73 -5.08 2.53
N GLY A 4 5.57 -4.44 2.38
CA GLY A 4 4.66 -4.19 3.50
C GLY A 4 4.87 -2.87 4.21
N GLU A 5 5.85 -2.07 3.79
CA GLU A 5 6.01 -0.72 4.32
C GLU A 5 5.02 0.24 3.69
N LEU A 6 4.57 1.21 4.51
CA LEU A 6 3.62 2.24 4.10
C LEU A 6 4.37 3.57 3.91
N TYR A 7 4.07 4.23 2.81
CA TYR A 7 4.68 5.51 2.45
C TYR A 7 3.62 6.53 2.10
N ARG A 8 3.84 7.76 2.54
CA ARG A 8 3.02 8.89 2.16
C ARG A 8 3.61 9.52 0.90
N VAL A 9 2.79 9.66 -0.14
CA VAL A 9 3.21 10.21 -1.43
C VAL A 9 2.37 11.45 -1.73
N ALA A 10 3.03 12.56 -2.05
CA ALA A 10 2.35 13.80 -2.39
C ALA A 10 1.47 13.63 -3.63
N ARG A 11 0.22 14.09 -3.52
CA ARG A 11 -0.77 14.11 -4.60
C ARG A 11 -1.49 15.46 -4.57
N PRO A 12 -0.77 16.57 -4.81
CA PRO A 12 -1.37 17.90 -4.70
C PRO A 12 -2.49 18.08 -5.72
N SER A 13 -3.49 18.88 -5.35
CA SER A 13 -4.56 19.29 -6.25
C SER A 13 -4.69 20.82 -6.22
N ALA A 14 -5.47 21.36 -7.16
CA ALA A 14 -5.73 22.80 -7.19
C ALA A 14 -6.39 23.30 -5.90
N HIS A 15 -7.16 22.44 -5.24
CA HIS A 15 -7.89 22.78 -4.00
C HIS A 15 -7.09 22.47 -2.73
N ASP A 16 -6.11 21.56 -2.81
CA ASP A 16 -5.32 21.16 -1.65
C ASP A 16 -3.88 20.82 -2.08
N PRO A 17 -2.96 21.79 -1.98
CA PRO A 17 -1.57 21.57 -2.34
C PRO A 17 -0.83 20.64 -1.39
N ARG A 18 -1.39 20.36 -0.20
CA ARG A 18 -0.81 19.45 0.79
C ARG A 18 -1.39 18.04 0.70
N ARG A 19 -2.27 17.80 -0.24
CA ARG A 19 -2.91 16.50 -0.40
C ARG A 19 -1.85 15.42 -0.63
N TYR A 20 -2.04 14.28 0.02
CA TYR A 20 -1.21 13.11 -0.15
C TYR A 20 -2.05 11.84 -0.16
N ARG A 21 -1.44 10.75 -0.62
CA ARG A 21 -2.02 9.41 -0.59
C ARG A 21 -1.01 8.48 0.05
N VAL A 22 -1.51 7.55 0.88
CA VAL A 22 -0.67 6.50 1.44
C VAL A 22 -0.71 5.29 0.53
N PHE A 23 0.45 4.66 0.33
CA PHE A 23 0.60 3.44 -0.44
C PHE A 23 1.36 2.39 0.35
N VAL A 24 1.01 1.12 0.13
CA VAL A 24 1.72 -0.03 0.69
C VAL A 24 2.54 -0.67 -0.43
N VAL A 25 3.82 -0.93 -0.17
CA VAL A 25 4.70 -1.62 -1.13
C VAL A 25 4.35 -3.10 -1.13
N VAL A 26 3.95 -3.62 -2.29
CA VAL A 26 3.53 -5.03 -2.43
C VAL A 26 4.41 -5.84 -3.36
N SER A 27 5.34 -5.23 -4.08
CA SER A 27 6.31 -5.95 -4.93
C SER A 27 7.12 -6.94 -4.11
N ARG A 28 7.61 -7.99 -4.78
CA ARG A 28 8.51 -8.96 -4.15
C ARG A 28 9.81 -8.28 -3.72
N GLN A 29 10.37 -8.72 -2.62
CA GLN A 29 11.53 -8.08 -2.01
C GLN A 29 12.76 -8.05 -2.93
N VAL A 30 12.97 -9.09 -3.74
CA VAL A 30 14.09 -9.13 -4.67
C VAL A 30 14.03 -8.01 -5.70
N LEU A 31 12.82 -7.64 -6.15
CA LEU A 31 12.64 -6.50 -7.04
C LEU A 31 12.89 -5.17 -6.31
N ILE A 32 12.40 -5.05 -5.08
CA ILE A 32 12.60 -3.86 -4.25
C ILE A 32 14.09 -3.59 -4.07
N ASP A 33 14.88 -4.64 -3.82
CA ASP A 33 16.32 -4.54 -3.57
C ASP A 33 17.14 -4.40 -4.85
N SER A 34 16.52 -4.57 -6.01
CA SER A 34 17.19 -4.48 -7.32
C SER A 34 17.33 -3.02 -7.77
N ARG A 35 17.97 -2.84 -8.94
CA ARG A 35 18.08 -1.53 -9.58
C ARG A 35 16.83 -1.14 -10.38
N PHE A 36 15.82 -2.00 -10.42
CA PHE A 36 14.58 -1.67 -11.13
C PHE A 36 13.98 -0.40 -10.51
N SER A 37 13.52 0.53 -11.35
CA SER A 37 13.21 1.90 -10.91
C SER A 37 11.86 2.05 -10.23
N SER A 38 10.96 1.08 -10.36
CA SER A 38 9.61 1.17 -9.81
C SER A 38 9.24 -0.07 -9.00
N VAL A 39 8.20 0.07 -8.18
CA VAL A 39 7.61 -1.03 -7.41
C VAL A 39 6.09 -0.95 -7.50
N ILE A 40 5.44 -2.11 -7.37
CA ILE A 40 3.98 -2.19 -7.33
C ILE A 40 3.53 -1.83 -5.91
N CYS A 41 2.52 -0.97 -5.83
CA CYS A 41 1.95 -0.52 -4.57
C CYS A 41 0.43 -0.64 -4.61
N ALA A 42 -0.17 -0.71 -3.42
CA ALA A 42 -1.62 -0.66 -3.25
C ALA A 42 -1.99 0.62 -2.49
N PRO A 43 -2.99 1.37 -2.97
CA PRO A 43 -3.41 2.60 -2.29
C PRO A 43 -4.19 2.30 -1.02
N VAL A 44 -4.11 3.25 -0.07
CA VAL A 44 -4.84 3.19 1.19
C VAL A 44 -5.88 4.32 1.20
N TYR A 45 -7.13 3.95 1.46
CA TYR A 45 -8.24 4.90 1.55
C TYR A 45 -8.90 4.80 2.92
N THR A 46 -9.60 5.86 3.34
CA THR A 46 -10.37 5.87 4.59
C THR A 46 -11.67 5.08 4.50
N ALA A 47 -12.03 4.58 3.33
CA ALA A 47 -13.22 3.77 3.13
C ALA A 47 -12.91 2.29 3.28
N TYR A 48 -13.83 1.54 3.92
CA TYR A 48 -13.78 0.09 4.00
C TYR A 48 -15.16 -0.46 3.66
N ASN A 49 -15.25 -1.23 2.58
CA ASN A 49 -16.50 -1.76 2.06
C ASN A 49 -16.70 -3.25 2.38
N GLY A 50 -15.80 -3.85 3.15
CA GLY A 50 -15.89 -5.27 3.50
C GLY A 50 -15.56 -6.23 2.37
N LEU A 51 -14.89 -5.76 1.30
CA LEU A 51 -14.50 -6.61 0.20
C LEU A 51 -13.30 -7.48 0.58
N ALA A 52 -13.26 -8.71 0.03
CA ALA A 52 -12.14 -9.63 0.29
C ALA A 52 -10.80 -9.12 -0.25
N THR A 53 -10.81 -8.14 -1.16
CA THR A 53 -9.64 -7.49 -1.72
C THR A 53 -9.17 -6.27 -0.93
N GLN A 54 -9.83 -5.96 0.18
CA GLN A 54 -9.51 -4.83 1.04
C GLN A 54 -8.98 -5.33 2.38
N VAL A 55 -7.91 -4.71 2.88
CA VAL A 55 -7.29 -5.08 4.16
C VAL A 55 -7.43 -3.91 5.13
N PRO A 56 -8.14 -4.10 6.28
CA PRO A 56 -8.28 -3.04 7.27
C PRO A 56 -6.92 -2.68 7.89
N VAL A 57 -6.65 -1.40 7.99
CA VAL A 57 -5.45 -0.85 8.64
C VAL A 57 -5.85 0.42 9.39
N GLY A 58 -4.98 0.90 10.26
CA GLY A 58 -5.29 2.07 11.06
C GLY A 58 -4.10 2.62 11.82
N PRO A 59 -4.34 3.24 12.99
CA PRO A 59 -3.27 3.86 13.78
C PRO A 59 -2.13 2.92 14.16
N ASP A 60 -2.41 1.63 14.34
CA ASP A 60 -1.36 0.64 14.65
C ASP A 60 -0.33 0.51 13.53
N GLU A 61 -0.69 0.87 12.30
CA GLU A 61 0.19 0.84 11.13
C GLU A 61 0.75 2.22 10.78
N GLY A 62 0.55 3.22 11.63
CA GLY A 62 1.06 4.57 11.43
C GLY A 62 0.10 5.53 10.75
N LEU A 63 -1.15 5.14 10.54
CA LEU A 63 -2.16 5.98 9.89
C LEU A 63 -2.88 6.85 10.92
N LYS A 64 -3.44 7.98 10.48
CA LYS A 64 -4.23 8.86 11.34
C LYS A 64 -5.62 8.33 11.60
N HIS A 65 -6.19 7.61 10.65
CA HIS A 65 -7.58 7.14 10.68
C HIS A 65 -7.67 5.66 10.32
N ASN A 66 -8.74 5.01 10.76
CA ASN A 66 -9.09 3.69 10.26
C ASN A 66 -9.28 3.77 8.75
N SER A 67 -8.65 2.84 8.04
CA SER A 67 -8.52 2.87 6.59
C SER A 67 -8.51 1.44 6.06
N SER A 68 -8.38 1.29 4.75
CA SER A 68 -8.14 -0.02 4.15
C SER A 68 -7.20 0.07 2.97
N ILE A 69 -6.45 -1.02 2.77
CA ILE A 69 -5.59 -1.21 1.59
C ILE A 69 -6.47 -1.77 0.48
N HIS A 70 -6.45 -1.16 -0.70
CA HIS A 70 -7.29 -1.56 -1.83
C HIS A 70 -6.45 -2.31 -2.87
N CYS A 71 -6.49 -3.63 -2.82
CA CYS A 71 -5.69 -4.48 -3.70
C CYS A 71 -6.22 -4.56 -5.13
N ASP A 72 -7.45 -4.11 -5.39
CA ASP A 72 -7.98 -4.03 -6.75
C ASP A 72 -7.43 -2.83 -7.55
N GLU A 73 -6.71 -1.92 -6.90
CA GLU A 73 -6.24 -0.69 -7.53
C GLU A 73 -4.71 -0.59 -7.51
N LEU A 74 -4.03 -1.71 -7.79
CA LEU A 74 -2.57 -1.74 -7.80
C LEU A 74 -2.00 -0.75 -8.82
N VAL A 75 -0.88 -0.13 -8.48
CA VAL A 75 -0.21 0.85 -9.33
C VAL A 75 1.29 0.73 -9.17
N SER A 76 2.03 0.96 -10.25
CA SER A 76 3.50 1.05 -10.18
C SER A 76 3.90 2.49 -9.87
N LEU A 77 4.75 2.65 -8.87
CA LEU A 77 5.30 3.95 -8.48
C LEU A 77 6.82 3.91 -8.56
N ALA A 78 7.42 5.04 -8.97
CA ALA A 78 8.86 5.18 -8.94
C ALA A 78 9.36 5.08 -7.49
N LYS A 79 10.42 4.30 -7.27
CA LYS A 79 11.03 4.17 -5.94
C LYS A 79 11.41 5.53 -5.36
N SER A 80 11.81 6.47 -6.21
CA SER A 80 12.19 7.83 -5.78
C SER A 80 11.05 8.62 -5.16
N MET A 81 9.79 8.21 -5.37
CA MET A 81 8.62 8.84 -4.75
C MET A 81 8.34 8.32 -3.35
N LEU A 82 8.92 7.18 -2.98
CA LEU A 82 8.63 6.49 -1.72
C LEU A 82 9.71 6.84 -0.68
N THR A 83 9.69 8.08 -0.23
CA THR A 83 10.69 8.63 0.69
C THR A 83 10.13 8.97 2.06
N ASN A 84 8.81 8.99 2.22
CA ASN A 84 8.17 9.40 3.48
C ASN A 84 7.52 8.18 4.15
N TYR A 85 8.36 7.40 4.83
CA TYR A 85 7.95 6.20 5.54
C TYR A 85 7.04 6.54 6.72
N ILE A 86 5.95 5.80 6.90
CA ILE A 86 5.02 6.03 8.01
C ILE A 86 4.77 4.79 8.87
N GLY A 87 5.04 3.60 8.38
CA GLY A 87 4.82 2.39 9.17
C GLY A 87 5.06 1.12 8.38
N THR A 88 4.91 -0.01 9.06
CA THR A 88 5.12 -1.34 8.49
C THR A 88 3.97 -2.24 8.92
N LEU A 89 3.45 -3.04 7.99
CA LEU A 89 2.41 -4.01 8.31
C LEU A 89 2.98 -5.11 9.22
N PRO A 90 2.32 -5.42 10.35
CA PRO A 90 2.69 -6.59 11.15
C PRO A 90 2.37 -7.87 10.39
N SER A 91 2.94 -9.00 10.86
CA SER A 91 2.83 -10.28 10.16
C SER A 91 1.38 -10.71 9.90
N GLU A 92 0.46 -10.44 10.83
CA GLU A 92 -0.97 -10.75 10.63
C GLU A 92 -1.57 -9.96 9.48
N LYS A 93 -1.23 -8.69 9.35
CA LYS A 93 -1.70 -7.86 8.24
C LYS A 93 -1.03 -8.24 6.93
N MET A 94 0.22 -8.68 6.97
CA MET A 94 0.91 -9.22 5.78
C MET A 94 0.20 -10.47 5.26
N ARG A 95 -0.26 -11.34 6.16
CA ARG A 95 -1.03 -12.52 5.80
C ARG A 95 -2.34 -12.13 5.10
N LEU A 96 -3.05 -11.15 5.64
CA LEU A 96 -4.29 -10.65 5.04
C LEU A 96 -4.02 -9.98 3.69
N LEU A 97 -2.93 -9.22 3.58
CA LEU A 97 -2.52 -8.60 2.31
C LEU A 97 -2.29 -9.67 1.24
N ASN A 98 -1.56 -10.73 1.57
CA ASN A 98 -1.28 -11.81 0.62
C ASN A 98 -2.57 -12.48 0.14
N GLN A 99 -3.51 -12.76 1.05
CA GLN A 99 -4.81 -13.31 0.68
C GLN A 99 -5.59 -12.38 -0.24
N ALA A 100 -5.63 -11.09 0.08
CA ALA A 100 -6.32 -10.10 -0.73
C ALA A 100 -5.72 -9.99 -2.14
N LEU A 101 -4.39 -10.07 -2.26
CA LEU A 101 -3.71 -10.05 -3.55
C LEU A 101 -4.01 -11.29 -4.39
N TYR A 102 -4.04 -12.49 -3.78
CA TYR A 102 -4.45 -13.71 -4.48
C TYR A 102 -5.84 -13.56 -5.09
N ILE A 103 -6.77 -13.00 -4.32
CA ILE A 103 -8.15 -12.81 -4.78
C ILE A 103 -8.21 -11.73 -5.86
N ALA A 104 -7.56 -10.59 -5.65
CA ALA A 104 -7.59 -9.47 -6.59
C ALA A 104 -7.03 -9.83 -7.96
N LEU A 105 -5.99 -10.70 -7.98
CA LEU A 105 -5.31 -11.11 -9.21
C LEU A 105 -5.78 -12.46 -9.74
N ASP A 106 -6.77 -13.07 -9.08
CA ASP A 106 -7.32 -14.39 -9.44
C ASP A 106 -6.23 -15.48 -9.51
N ILE A 107 -5.28 -15.43 -8.56
CA ILE A 107 -4.21 -16.42 -8.51
C ILE A 107 -4.72 -17.62 -7.70
N PRO A 108 -4.63 -18.85 -8.22
CA PRO A 108 -4.97 -20.05 -7.46
C PRO A 108 -4.05 -20.21 -6.25
N ALA A 109 -4.64 -20.48 -5.10
CA ALA A 109 -3.88 -20.69 -3.87
C ALA A 109 -3.36 -22.12 -3.80
#